data_27634db7f7f543afae2d15df30367679
#
_entry.id   27634db7f7f543afae2d15df30367679
#
_cell.length_a   1.000
_cell.length_b   1.000
_cell.length_c   1.000
_cell.angle_alpha   90.00
_cell.angle_beta   90.00
_cell.angle_gamma   90.00
#
_symmetry.space_group_name_H-M   'P 1'
#
loop_
_entity.id
_entity.type
_entity.pdbx_description
1 polymer ?
#
loop_
_entity_poly.entity_id
_entity_poly.type
_entity_poly.pdbx_seq_one_letter_code
_entity_poly.pdbx_strand_id
1 'polypeptide(L)'
;TKRNIIFAATNCPLSQVSLAMREHIENQTAFFHRPITWVALLVLSLFSVWVAQRYFSEAFPLVALDLQIDRERALEQSAQRVDTHGWGPGQYKQAASFELDGQTQHFVELEGGGNAAFMDMLAGDLYAPYQWKVRHFQQGSAHEVTLSFKPDGTWYGFDERLPEDEPGAAVAAEAARQIAVEAATGLGVALDAYRPISASEEIRLSERVDHTFI
;
A
#
# COMPACT_ATOMS: atom_id res chain seq x y z
N THR A 1 -75.64 6.38 -44.83
CA THR A 1 -75.09 7.41 -44.00
C THR A 1 -73.54 7.23 -43.99
N LYS A 2 -72.85 8.05 -44.82
CA LYS A 2 -71.36 8.07 -44.86
C LYS A 2 -70.88 9.02 -43.78
N ARG A 3 -70.12 8.52 -42.81
CA ARG A 3 -69.37 9.33 -41.85
C ARG A 3 -67.98 9.67 -42.43
N ASN A 4 -67.78 10.93 -42.75
CA ASN A 4 -66.45 11.48 -43.08
C ASN A 4 -65.68 11.67 -41.78
N ILE A 5 -64.60 10.92 -41.60
CA ILE A 5 -63.60 11.13 -40.51
C ILE A 5 -62.60 12.11 -41.13
N ILE A 6 -62.55 13.34 -40.60
CA ILE A 6 -61.55 14.34 -40.91
C ILE A 6 -60.38 14.06 -39.98
N PHE A 7 -59.27 13.59 -40.52
CA PHE A 7 -58.00 13.53 -39.75
C PHE A 7 -57.41 14.95 -39.68
N ALA A 8 -57.45 15.54 -38.51
CA ALA A 8 -56.72 16.77 -38.28
C ALA A 8 -55.25 16.37 -38.19
N ALA A 9 -54.44 16.82 -39.12
CA ALA A 9 -52.99 16.72 -39.09
C ALA A 9 -52.48 17.62 -37.96
N THR A 10 -52.20 17.05 -36.80
CA THR A 10 -51.46 17.72 -35.70
C THR A 10 -50.05 18.03 -36.22
N ASN A 11 -49.72 19.31 -36.31
CA ASN A 11 -48.38 19.81 -36.63
C ASN A 11 -47.37 19.21 -35.64
N CYS A 12 -46.57 18.27 -36.11
CA CYS A 12 -45.52 17.66 -35.35
C CYS A 12 -44.37 18.71 -35.13
N PRO A 13 -43.91 18.98 -33.90
CA PRO A 13 -42.93 20.03 -33.61
C PRO A 13 -41.50 19.68 -34.02
N LEU A 14 -41.32 18.69 -34.89
CA LEU A 14 -40.00 18.22 -35.37
C LEU A 14 -39.16 19.31 -36.04
N SER A 15 -39.82 20.33 -36.65
CA SER A 15 -39.10 21.45 -37.26
C SER A 15 -38.50 22.43 -36.24
N GLN A 16 -39.13 22.60 -35.11
CA GLN A 16 -38.60 23.48 -34.03
C GLN A 16 -37.45 22.82 -33.28
N VAL A 17 -37.52 21.50 -33.05
CA VAL A 17 -36.41 20.75 -32.44
C VAL A 17 -35.16 20.75 -33.32
N SER A 18 -35.33 20.64 -34.65
CA SER A 18 -34.21 20.68 -35.59
C SER A 18 -33.55 22.05 -35.69
N LEU A 19 -34.31 23.14 -35.53
CA LEU A 19 -33.80 24.51 -35.53
C LEU A 19 -33.03 24.81 -34.22
N ALA A 20 -33.57 24.45 -33.06
CA ALA A 20 -32.90 24.62 -31.77
C ALA A 20 -31.61 23.79 -31.68
N MET A 21 -31.61 22.60 -32.27
CA MET A 21 -30.42 21.75 -32.30
C MET A 21 -29.34 22.30 -33.24
N ARG A 22 -29.72 22.92 -34.35
CA ARG A 22 -28.79 23.61 -35.25
C ARG A 22 -28.21 24.86 -34.61
N GLU A 23 -29.00 25.71 -33.95
CA GLU A 23 -28.51 26.89 -33.23
C GLU A 23 -27.56 26.51 -32.11
N HIS A 24 -27.82 25.39 -31.45
CA HIS A 24 -26.92 24.93 -30.36
C HIS A 24 -25.58 24.44 -30.93
N ILE A 25 -25.58 23.75 -32.07
CA ILE A 25 -24.36 23.28 -32.76
C ILE A 25 -23.58 24.46 -33.36
N GLU A 26 -24.24 25.43 -33.97
CA GLU A 26 -23.60 26.65 -34.52
C GLU A 26 -22.96 27.51 -33.41
N ASN A 27 -23.61 27.65 -32.27
CA ASN A 27 -23.04 28.36 -31.12
C ASN A 27 -21.82 27.64 -30.53
N GLN A 28 -21.82 26.31 -30.46
CA GLN A 28 -20.66 25.56 -30.00
C GLN A 28 -19.47 25.67 -30.96
N THR A 29 -19.69 25.60 -32.25
CA THR A 29 -18.62 25.74 -33.25
C THR A 29 -18.05 27.15 -33.27
N ALA A 30 -18.88 28.18 -33.11
CA ALA A 30 -18.47 29.59 -33.05
C ALA A 30 -17.57 29.87 -31.84
N PHE A 31 -17.75 29.15 -30.73
CA PHE A 31 -16.91 29.27 -29.53
C PHE A 31 -15.47 28.82 -29.81
N PHE A 32 -15.28 27.70 -30.50
CA PHE A 32 -13.96 27.17 -30.81
C PHE A 32 -13.23 27.90 -31.95
N HIS A 33 -13.92 28.72 -32.74
CA HIS A 33 -13.32 29.55 -33.78
C HIS A 33 -12.73 30.87 -33.24
N ARG A 34 -12.98 31.22 -32.00
CA ARG A 34 -12.43 32.44 -31.38
C ARG A 34 -11.01 32.20 -30.88
N PRO A 35 -10.00 32.97 -31.32
CA PRO A 35 -8.61 32.77 -30.85
C PRO A 35 -8.48 32.96 -29.33
N ILE A 36 -9.33 33.78 -28.72
CA ILE A 36 -9.37 34.02 -27.29
C ILE A 36 -9.70 32.74 -26.47
N THR A 37 -10.53 31.84 -27.05
CA THR A 37 -10.87 30.55 -26.42
C THR A 37 -9.63 29.65 -26.31
N TRP A 38 -8.84 29.61 -27.37
CA TRP A 38 -7.58 28.84 -27.35
C TRP A 38 -6.55 29.42 -26.42
N VAL A 39 -6.45 30.72 -26.32
CA VAL A 39 -5.58 31.39 -25.32
C VAL A 39 -6.04 31.07 -23.91
N ALA A 40 -7.35 31.15 -23.63
CA ALA A 40 -7.90 30.80 -22.32
C ALA A 40 -7.65 29.33 -21.95
N LEU A 41 -7.84 28.40 -22.88
CA LEU A 41 -7.53 26.98 -22.68
C LEU A 41 -6.05 26.75 -22.42
N LEU A 42 -5.17 27.44 -23.14
CA LEU A 42 -3.73 27.35 -22.94
C LEU A 42 -3.33 27.86 -21.54
N VAL A 43 -3.85 29.01 -21.13
CA VAL A 43 -3.60 29.55 -19.79
C VAL A 43 -4.12 28.61 -18.71
N LEU A 44 -5.33 28.06 -18.87
CA LEU A 44 -5.91 27.09 -17.94
C LEU A 44 -5.05 25.82 -17.86
N SER A 45 -4.57 25.32 -19.01
CA SER A 45 -3.71 24.14 -19.06
C SER A 45 -2.37 24.38 -18.33
N LEU A 46 -1.73 25.50 -18.59
CA LEU A 46 -0.47 25.87 -17.91
C LEU A 46 -0.67 26.04 -16.39
N PHE A 47 -1.79 26.66 -16.01
CA PHE A 47 -2.14 26.80 -14.58
C PHE A 47 -2.40 25.43 -13.94
N SER A 48 -3.09 24.51 -14.61
CA SER A 48 -3.33 23.16 -14.12
C SER A 48 -2.02 22.37 -13.95
N VAL A 49 -1.09 22.48 -14.90
CA VAL A 49 0.24 21.87 -14.79
C VAL A 49 1.01 22.45 -13.61
N TRP A 50 0.96 23.78 -13.44
CA TRP A 50 1.63 24.42 -12.31
C TRP A 50 1.05 23.97 -10.94
N VAL A 51 -0.27 23.90 -10.82
CA VAL A 51 -0.95 23.38 -9.60
C VAL A 51 -0.56 21.90 -9.38
N ALA A 52 -0.61 21.09 -10.43
CA ALA A 52 -0.23 19.69 -10.34
C ALA A 52 1.22 19.54 -9.84
N GLN A 53 2.17 20.26 -10.41
CA GLN A 53 3.58 20.20 -9.97
C GLN A 53 3.77 20.70 -8.53
N ARG A 54 2.99 21.72 -8.11
CA ARG A 54 3.12 22.30 -6.76
C ARG A 54 2.61 21.38 -5.67
N TYR A 55 1.55 20.61 -5.94
CA TYR A 55 0.85 19.79 -4.93
C TYR A 55 1.05 18.29 -5.14
N PHE A 56 1.76 17.88 -6.18
CA PHE A 56 1.91 16.46 -6.53
C PHE A 56 2.56 15.63 -5.43
N SER A 57 3.64 16.15 -4.83
CA SER A 57 4.34 15.47 -3.74
C SER A 57 3.53 15.40 -2.43
N GLU A 58 2.64 16.35 -2.19
CA GLU A 58 1.72 16.32 -1.05
C GLU A 58 0.59 15.31 -1.24
N ALA A 59 0.13 15.15 -2.50
CA ALA A 59 -0.92 14.20 -2.84
C ALA A 59 -0.42 12.76 -2.95
N PHE A 60 0.86 12.58 -3.29
CA PHE A 60 1.48 11.26 -3.50
C PHE A 60 2.78 11.13 -2.71
N PRO A 61 2.71 10.77 -1.41
CA PRO A 61 3.89 10.62 -0.55
C PRO A 61 4.94 9.65 -1.11
N LEU A 62 4.51 8.65 -1.88
CA LEU A 62 5.40 7.68 -2.53
C LEU A 62 6.42 8.33 -3.48
N VAL A 63 6.08 9.47 -4.10
CA VAL A 63 6.97 10.19 -5.03
C VAL A 63 8.09 10.92 -4.31
N ALA A 64 7.86 11.29 -3.05
CA ALA A 64 8.86 11.92 -2.18
C ALA A 64 9.77 10.88 -1.49
N LEU A 65 9.49 9.59 -1.67
CA LEU A 65 10.23 8.52 -1.03
C LEU A 65 11.59 8.32 -1.74
N ASP A 66 12.68 8.45 -0.99
CA ASP A 66 14.03 8.15 -1.48
C ASP A 66 14.29 6.64 -1.38
N LEU A 67 14.20 5.96 -2.53
CA LEU A 67 14.53 4.54 -2.64
C LEU A 67 16.02 4.37 -2.86
N GLN A 68 16.76 4.01 -1.82
CA GLN A 68 18.22 3.85 -1.89
C GLN A 68 18.64 2.43 -2.30
N ILE A 69 17.73 1.46 -2.16
CA ILE A 69 17.95 0.10 -2.64
C ILE A 69 16.91 -0.31 -3.67
N ASP A 70 17.35 -1.09 -4.63
CA ASP A 70 16.51 -1.74 -5.62
C ASP A 70 16.13 -3.17 -5.22
N ARG A 71 15.34 -3.81 -6.08
CA ARG A 71 14.89 -5.20 -5.87
C ARG A 71 16.05 -6.19 -5.77
N GLU A 72 17.08 -6.03 -6.59
CA GLU A 72 18.22 -6.96 -6.63
C GLU A 72 19.01 -6.87 -5.34
N ARG A 73 19.23 -5.67 -4.86
CA ARG A 73 19.91 -5.44 -3.59
C ARG A 73 19.12 -5.96 -2.39
N ALA A 74 17.80 -5.80 -2.39
CA ALA A 74 16.94 -6.36 -1.35
C ALA A 74 17.00 -7.89 -1.33
N LEU A 75 16.97 -8.56 -2.50
CA LEU A 75 17.13 -10.01 -2.62
C LEU A 75 18.49 -10.49 -2.11
N GLU A 76 19.58 -9.81 -2.47
CA GLU A 76 20.93 -10.16 -2.06
C GLU A 76 21.12 -10.03 -0.54
N GLN A 77 20.72 -8.89 0.04
CA GLN A 77 20.81 -8.65 1.48
C GLN A 77 19.97 -9.64 2.28
N SER A 78 18.80 -9.98 1.76
CA SER A 78 17.91 -10.96 2.39
C SER A 78 18.53 -12.36 2.38
N ALA A 79 19.07 -12.82 1.25
CA ALA A 79 19.74 -14.11 1.15
C ALA A 79 20.90 -14.22 2.15
N GLN A 80 21.74 -13.20 2.21
CA GLN A 80 22.87 -13.17 3.14
C GLN A 80 22.43 -13.32 4.60
N ARG A 81 21.32 -12.67 5.00
CA ARG A 81 20.81 -12.78 6.39
C ARG A 81 20.23 -14.15 6.67
N VAL A 82 19.41 -14.67 5.76
CA VAL A 82 18.81 -16.02 5.87
C VAL A 82 19.89 -17.07 6.01
N ASP A 83 20.92 -17.02 5.17
CA ASP A 83 22.02 -17.99 5.19
C ASP A 83 22.88 -17.86 6.49
N THR A 84 23.07 -16.62 6.97
CA THR A 84 23.85 -16.36 8.20
C THR A 84 23.16 -16.87 9.46
N HIS A 85 21.83 -16.73 9.53
CA HIS A 85 21.06 -17.10 10.72
C HIS A 85 20.41 -18.49 10.60
N GLY A 86 20.42 -19.11 9.41
CA GLY A 86 19.79 -20.40 9.17
C GLY A 86 18.26 -20.33 9.21
N TRP A 87 17.67 -19.19 8.81
CA TRP A 87 16.22 -19.01 8.79
C TRP A 87 15.58 -19.60 7.55
N GLY A 88 14.31 -20.01 7.67
CA GLY A 88 13.52 -20.53 6.56
C GLY A 88 13.94 -21.91 6.05
N PRO A 89 13.37 -22.36 4.93
CA PRO A 89 13.66 -23.67 4.35
C PRO A 89 15.09 -23.73 3.79
N GLY A 90 15.76 -24.86 3.94
CA GLY A 90 17.16 -25.05 3.49
C GLY A 90 17.36 -24.92 1.97
N GLN A 91 16.30 -25.13 1.17
CA GLN A 91 16.26 -24.84 -0.26
C GLN A 91 15.06 -23.94 -0.55
N TYR A 92 15.30 -22.75 -1.04
CA TYR A 92 14.25 -21.75 -1.22
C TYR A 92 14.28 -21.09 -2.60
N LYS A 93 13.13 -20.56 -3.00
CA LYS A 93 12.99 -19.53 -4.03
C LYS A 93 12.76 -18.20 -3.34
N GLN A 94 13.13 -17.11 -4.01
CA GLN A 94 12.95 -15.77 -3.50
C GLN A 94 11.92 -14.99 -4.30
N ALA A 95 11.14 -14.16 -3.63
CA ALA A 95 10.28 -13.16 -4.23
C ALA A 95 10.40 -11.87 -3.44
N ALA A 96 10.63 -10.74 -4.13
CA ALA A 96 10.66 -9.43 -3.51
C ALA A 96 9.53 -8.56 -4.04
N SER A 97 8.82 -7.89 -3.14
CA SER A 97 7.81 -6.87 -3.40
C SER A 97 8.11 -5.62 -2.57
N PHE A 98 7.75 -4.47 -3.14
CA PHE A 98 7.75 -3.21 -2.40
C PHE A 98 6.32 -2.91 -2.00
N GLU A 99 6.04 -2.78 -0.72
CA GLU A 99 4.69 -2.72 -0.18
C GLU A 99 4.50 -1.48 0.70
N LEU A 100 3.27 -1.01 0.73
CA LEU A 100 2.78 0.00 1.67
C LEU A 100 1.84 -0.68 2.67
N ASP A 101 2.06 -0.44 3.95
CA ASP A 101 1.08 -0.77 5.00
C ASP A 101 -0.11 0.21 4.95
N GLY A 102 -1.02 -0.07 4.03
CA GLY A 102 -2.21 0.77 3.83
C GLY A 102 -3.20 0.71 5.00
N GLN A 103 -3.18 -0.32 5.83
CA GLN A 103 -4.08 -0.43 6.98
C GLN A 103 -3.71 0.59 8.06
N THR A 104 -2.44 0.65 8.41
CA THR A 104 -1.94 1.63 9.37
C THR A 104 -2.09 3.05 8.83
N GLN A 105 -1.80 3.29 7.55
CA GLN A 105 -2.03 4.59 6.92
C GLN A 105 -3.49 5.04 7.08
N HIS A 106 -4.45 4.21 6.68
CA HIS A 106 -5.87 4.54 6.77
C HIS A 106 -6.32 4.78 8.22
N PHE A 107 -5.83 3.98 9.16
CA PHE A 107 -6.15 4.18 10.58
C PHE A 107 -5.64 5.53 11.08
N VAL A 108 -4.38 5.88 10.79
CA VAL A 108 -3.80 7.14 11.24
C VAL A 108 -4.47 8.34 10.58
N GLU A 109 -4.75 8.26 9.27
CA GLU A 109 -5.41 9.33 8.54
C GLU A 109 -6.85 9.57 8.99
N LEU A 110 -7.59 8.53 9.37
CA LEU A 110 -9.00 8.63 9.75
C LEU A 110 -9.20 8.88 11.26
N GLU A 111 -8.38 8.26 12.12
CA GLU A 111 -8.60 8.24 13.57
C GLU A 111 -7.38 8.70 14.38
N GLY A 112 -6.18 8.64 13.80
CA GLY A 112 -4.91 8.89 14.50
C GLY A 112 -4.38 10.34 14.41
N GLY A 113 -5.14 11.28 13.86
CA GLY A 113 -4.71 12.70 13.77
C GLY A 113 -4.55 13.20 12.33
N GLY A 114 -4.99 12.41 11.33
CA GLY A 114 -5.02 12.80 9.93
C GLY A 114 -3.66 12.70 9.21
N ASN A 115 -3.62 13.26 8.00
CA ASN A 115 -2.43 13.20 7.16
C ASN A 115 -1.18 13.81 7.82
N ALA A 116 -1.32 14.86 8.63
CA ALA A 116 -0.19 15.47 9.35
C ALA A 116 0.46 14.47 10.31
N ALA A 117 -0.32 13.73 11.10
CA ALA A 117 0.18 12.71 12.01
C ALA A 117 0.84 11.55 11.25
N PHE A 118 0.31 11.18 10.08
CA PHE A 118 0.94 10.17 9.23
C PHE A 118 2.31 10.64 8.69
N MET A 119 2.40 11.90 8.26
CA MET A 119 3.69 12.48 7.81
C MET A 119 4.71 12.56 8.95
N ASP A 120 4.28 12.87 10.18
CA ASP A 120 5.16 12.84 11.35
C ASP A 120 5.65 11.41 11.66
N MET A 121 4.80 10.40 11.49
CA MET A 121 5.20 8.99 11.61
C MET A 121 6.23 8.58 10.55
N LEU A 122 6.10 9.08 9.31
CA LEU A 122 7.07 8.84 8.24
C LEU A 122 8.45 9.44 8.56
N ALA A 123 8.46 10.58 9.24
CA ALA A 123 9.71 11.25 9.64
C ALA A 123 10.37 10.58 10.86
N GLY A 124 9.65 9.70 11.58
CA GLY A 124 10.15 8.96 12.74
C GLY A 124 10.80 7.64 12.35
N ASP A 125 11.70 7.14 13.21
CA ASP A 125 12.39 5.85 12.98
C ASP A 125 11.61 4.63 13.47
N LEU A 126 10.56 4.84 14.25
CA LEU A 126 9.84 3.76 14.93
C LEU A 126 8.95 2.93 14.00
N TYR A 127 8.45 3.56 12.93
CA TYR A 127 7.53 2.93 11.99
C TYR A 127 7.93 3.21 10.54
N ALA A 128 8.01 2.16 9.73
CA ALA A 128 8.28 2.25 8.31
C ALA A 128 7.10 1.68 7.51
N PRO A 129 6.17 2.52 7.01
CA PRO A 129 5.02 2.07 6.25
C PRO A 129 5.40 1.52 4.87
N TYR A 130 6.47 2.02 4.28
CA TYR A 130 7.00 1.53 3.01
C TYR A 130 8.13 0.57 3.26
N GLN A 131 8.02 -0.65 2.72
CA GLN A 131 8.98 -1.71 2.99
C GLN A 131 9.23 -2.56 1.74
N TRP A 132 10.48 -2.96 1.56
CA TRP A 132 10.80 -4.13 0.78
C TRP A 132 10.51 -5.38 1.59
N LYS A 133 9.65 -6.25 1.09
CA LYS A 133 9.42 -7.58 1.67
C LYS A 133 10.01 -8.63 0.75
N VAL A 134 10.94 -9.40 1.29
CA VAL A 134 11.61 -10.49 0.58
C VAL A 134 11.22 -11.79 1.24
N ARG A 135 10.46 -12.59 0.49
CA ARG A 135 9.97 -13.88 0.93
C ARG A 135 10.88 -15.00 0.40
N HIS A 136 11.31 -15.88 1.29
CA HIS A 136 12.02 -17.10 0.99
C HIS A 136 11.11 -18.28 1.26
N PHE A 137 10.83 -19.08 0.26
CA PHE A 137 9.83 -20.15 0.34
C PHE A 137 10.22 -21.36 -0.48
N GLN A 138 9.73 -22.52 -0.10
CA GLN A 138 9.81 -23.74 -0.85
C GLN A 138 8.42 -24.12 -1.36
N GLN A 139 8.33 -24.46 -2.66
CA GLN A 139 7.04 -24.83 -3.24
C GLN A 139 6.48 -26.10 -2.59
N GLY A 140 5.24 -26.02 -2.12
CA GLY A 140 4.56 -27.15 -1.45
C GLY A 140 4.88 -27.29 0.03
N SER A 141 5.67 -26.37 0.62
CA SER A 141 5.94 -26.28 2.06
C SER A 141 5.24 -25.06 2.66
N ALA A 142 4.77 -25.18 3.89
CA ALA A 142 4.30 -24.05 4.69
C ALA A 142 5.45 -23.31 5.37
N HIS A 143 6.66 -23.91 5.38
CA HIS A 143 7.84 -23.24 5.93
C HIS A 143 8.32 -22.14 4.99
N GLU A 144 8.29 -20.92 5.47
CA GLU A 144 8.74 -19.73 4.76
C GLU A 144 9.24 -18.67 5.72
N VAL A 145 10.14 -17.82 5.26
CA VAL A 145 10.56 -16.64 6.00
C VAL A 145 10.44 -15.39 5.11
N THR A 146 9.95 -14.32 5.68
CA THR A 146 9.85 -13.01 5.04
C THR A 146 10.70 -12.01 5.81
N LEU A 147 11.66 -11.40 5.14
CA LEU A 147 12.46 -10.32 5.68
C LEU A 147 11.93 -8.98 5.16
N SER A 148 11.90 -7.99 6.04
CA SER A 148 11.47 -6.63 5.72
C SER A 148 12.63 -5.65 5.84
N PHE A 149 12.75 -4.75 4.84
CA PHE A 149 13.76 -3.70 4.82
C PHE A 149 13.08 -2.35 4.57
N LYS A 150 13.59 -1.30 5.19
CA LYS A 150 13.20 0.08 4.90
C LYS A 150 13.64 0.46 3.47
N PRO A 151 13.13 1.55 2.89
CA PRO A 151 13.52 2.05 1.57
C PRO A 151 15.02 2.33 1.41
N ASP A 152 15.71 2.65 2.51
CA ASP A 152 17.15 2.89 2.56
C ASP A 152 18.00 1.60 2.67
N GLY A 153 17.34 0.43 2.77
CA GLY A 153 17.99 -0.86 2.93
C GLY A 153 18.27 -1.26 4.39
N THR A 154 17.89 -0.42 5.35
CA THR A 154 18.00 -0.77 6.77
C THR A 154 17.05 -1.93 7.07
N TRP A 155 17.55 -2.93 7.77
CA TRP A 155 16.73 -4.05 8.20
C TRP A 155 15.64 -3.59 9.16
N TYR A 156 14.40 -4.04 8.93
CA TYR A 156 13.24 -3.65 9.72
C TYR A 156 12.68 -4.79 10.57
N GLY A 157 12.68 -6.02 10.04
CA GLY A 157 12.20 -7.18 10.78
C GLY A 157 12.09 -8.43 9.93
N PHE A 158 11.62 -9.49 10.55
CA PHE A 158 11.34 -10.75 9.86
C PHE A 158 10.13 -11.46 10.46
N ASP A 159 9.53 -12.30 9.66
CA ASP A 159 8.48 -13.23 10.03
C ASP A 159 8.85 -14.61 9.48
N GLU A 160 8.97 -15.61 10.35
CA GLU A 160 9.21 -16.99 9.96
C GLU A 160 7.98 -17.83 10.30
N ARG A 161 7.38 -18.42 9.28
CA ARG A 161 6.23 -19.30 9.41
C ARG A 161 6.68 -20.74 9.37
N LEU A 162 6.43 -21.47 10.43
CA LEU A 162 6.69 -22.90 10.55
C LEU A 162 5.41 -23.71 10.25
N PRO A 163 5.54 -24.94 9.72
CA PRO A 163 4.42 -25.88 9.63
C PRO A 163 3.74 -26.11 10.99
N GLU A 164 2.42 -26.35 10.97
CA GLU A 164 1.65 -26.62 12.19
C GLU A 164 2.12 -27.88 12.94
N ASP A 165 2.60 -28.85 12.20
CA ASP A 165 3.11 -30.13 12.69
C ASP A 165 4.60 -30.12 12.99
N GLU A 166 5.28 -28.97 12.81
CA GLU A 166 6.69 -28.81 13.14
C GLU A 166 6.89 -29.02 14.65
N PRO A 167 7.71 -29.97 15.06
CA PRO A 167 7.96 -30.23 16.47
C PRO A 167 8.72 -29.07 17.14
N GLY A 168 8.41 -28.82 18.39
CA GLY A 168 9.07 -27.79 19.17
C GLY A 168 8.94 -28.03 20.67
N ALA A 169 9.71 -27.30 21.45
CA ALA A 169 9.69 -27.42 22.91
C ALA A 169 8.46 -26.71 23.48
N ALA A 170 7.83 -27.34 24.48
CA ALA A 170 6.87 -26.67 25.34
C ALA A 170 7.65 -25.86 26.41
N VAL A 171 7.95 -24.60 26.08
CA VAL A 171 8.71 -23.71 26.96
C VAL A 171 7.74 -22.91 27.82
N ALA A 172 8.03 -22.73 29.10
CA ALA A 172 7.22 -21.88 29.98
C ALA A 172 7.32 -20.41 29.55
N ALA A 173 6.23 -19.65 29.71
CA ALA A 173 6.09 -18.28 29.21
C ALA A 173 7.25 -17.34 29.63
N GLU A 174 7.73 -17.44 30.88
CA GLU A 174 8.82 -16.60 31.35
C GLU A 174 10.16 -16.94 30.67
N ALA A 175 10.43 -18.23 30.44
CA ALA A 175 11.63 -18.66 29.71
C ALA A 175 11.54 -18.26 28.22
N ALA A 176 10.36 -18.42 27.62
CA ALA A 176 10.11 -17.96 26.24
C ALA A 176 10.32 -16.45 26.10
N ARG A 177 9.88 -15.67 27.09
CA ARG A 177 10.11 -14.22 27.11
C ARG A 177 11.59 -13.86 27.18
N GLN A 178 12.35 -14.55 28.01
CA GLN A 178 13.81 -14.33 28.08
C GLN A 178 14.49 -14.63 26.77
N ILE A 179 14.14 -15.73 26.10
CA ILE A 179 14.65 -16.09 24.77
C ILE A 179 14.29 -15.02 23.75
N ALA A 180 13.05 -14.53 23.76
CA ALA A 180 12.60 -13.47 22.85
C ALA A 180 13.37 -12.16 23.07
N VAL A 181 13.61 -11.77 24.33
CA VAL A 181 14.39 -10.57 24.67
C VAL A 181 15.85 -10.71 24.23
N GLU A 182 16.47 -11.86 24.46
CA GLU A 182 17.85 -12.11 24.03
C GLU A 182 17.96 -12.09 22.50
N ALA A 183 17.02 -12.74 21.79
CA ALA A 183 16.98 -12.73 20.33
C ALA A 183 16.78 -11.32 19.77
N ALA A 184 15.83 -10.55 20.29
CA ALA A 184 15.58 -9.17 19.86
C ALA A 184 16.80 -8.27 20.09
N THR A 185 17.45 -8.42 21.25
CA THR A 185 18.69 -7.68 21.57
C THR A 185 19.82 -8.05 20.62
N GLY A 186 19.99 -9.34 20.33
CA GLY A 186 20.97 -9.84 19.37
C GLY A 186 20.74 -9.35 17.94
N LEU A 187 19.48 -9.05 17.59
CA LEU A 187 19.06 -8.47 16.31
C LEU A 187 19.10 -6.93 16.30
N GLY A 188 19.51 -6.31 17.39
CA GLY A 188 19.67 -4.85 17.50
C GLY A 188 18.37 -4.09 17.76
N VAL A 189 17.30 -4.77 18.22
CA VAL A 189 16.05 -4.12 18.61
C VAL A 189 16.23 -3.44 19.97
N ALA A 190 16.00 -2.13 20.04
CA ALA A 190 16.06 -1.34 21.26
C ALA A 190 14.76 -1.53 22.08
N LEU A 191 14.67 -2.62 22.83
CA LEU A 191 13.47 -2.97 23.61
C LEU A 191 13.07 -1.93 24.66
N ASP A 192 14.02 -1.09 25.10
CA ASP A 192 13.78 0.00 26.06
C ASP A 192 12.78 1.05 25.56
N ALA A 193 12.62 1.14 24.23
CA ALA A 193 11.65 2.03 23.59
C ALA A 193 10.20 1.49 23.63
N TYR A 194 10.02 0.22 24.05
CA TYR A 194 8.74 -0.47 24.01
C TYR A 194 8.25 -0.82 25.41
N ARG A 195 6.93 -0.78 25.58
CA ARG A 195 6.27 -1.20 26.80
C ARG A 195 5.40 -2.42 26.52
N PRO A 196 5.56 -3.54 27.25
CA PRO A 196 4.72 -4.71 27.09
C PRO A 196 3.24 -4.36 27.31
N ILE A 197 2.38 -4.81 26.42
CA ILE A 197 0.93 -4.60 26.46
C ILE A 197 0.21 -5.89 26.82
N SER A 198 0.58 -7.01 26.18
CA SER A 198 -0.06 -8.30 26.39
C SER A 198 0.88 -9.47 26.11
N ALA A 199 0.50 -10.64 26.59
CA ALA A 199 1.14 -11.90 26.27
C ALA A 199 0.06 -12.97 26.08
N SER A 200 0.26 -13.89 25.13
CA SER A 200 -0.60 -15.05 24.90
C SER A 200 0.21 -16.26 24.51
N GLU A 201 -0.40 -17.44 24.66
CA GLU A 201 0.21 -18.71 24.26
C GLU A 201 -0.79 -19.52 23.43
N GLU A 202 -0.28 -20.30 22.50
CA GLU A 202 -1.07 -21.21 21.65
C GLU A 202 -0.36 -22.55 21.55
N ILE A 203 -1.10 -23.63 21.86
CA ILE A 203 -0.61 -25.00 21.77
C ILE A 203 -0.91 -25.51 20.36
N ARG A 204 0.12 -25.88 19.61
CA ARG A 204 0.02 -26.42 18.26
C ARG A 204 -0.27 -27.92 18.26
N LEU A 205 -0.63 -28.47 17.09
CA LEU A 205 -0.92 -29.89 16.90
C LEU A 205 0.26 -30.78 17.27
N SER A 206 1.49 -30.28 17.16
CA SER A 206 2.74 -30.96 17.53
C SER A 206 3.09 -30.87 19.02
N GLU A 207 2.17 -30.38 19.86
CA GLU A 207 2.42 -30.04 21.28
C GLU A 207 3.45 -28.92 21.50
N ARG A 208 3.93 -28.26 20.44
CA ARG A 208 4.72 -27.03 20.50
C ARG A 208 3.87 -25.92 21.10
N VAL A 209 4.46 -25.11 21.98
CA VAL A 209 3.82 -23.92 22.54
C VAL A 209 4.42 -22.68 21.91
N ASP A 210 3.59 -21.93 21.16
CA ASP A 210 3.95 -20.65 20.57
C ASP A 210 3.54 -19.52 21.52
N HIS A 211 4.48 -18.64 21.86
CA HIS A 211 4.25 -17.47 22.70
C HIS A 211 4.27 -16.19 21.90
N THR A 212 3.29 -15.32 22.16
CA THR A 212 3.23 -13.97 21.58
C THR A 212 3.39 -12.93 22.68
N PHE A 213 4.32 -12.00 22.48
CA PHE A 213 4.56 -10.85 23.37
C PHE A 213 4.34 -9.57 22.56
N ILE A 214 3.43 -8.69 23.01
CA ILE A 214 3.06 -7.43 22.37
C ILE A 214 3.40 -6.27 23.30
#